data_50386af910350e8e2c73a20370d53d63
#
_entry.id   50386af910350e8e2c73a20370d53d63
#
_cell.length_a   1.000
_cell.length_b   1.000
_cell.length_c   1.000
_cell.angle_alpha   90.00
_cell.angle_beta   90.00
_cell.angle_gamma   90.00
#
_symmetry.space_group_name_H-M   'P 1'
#
loop_
_entity.id
_entity.type
_entity.pdbx_description
1 polymer ?
#
loop_
_entity_poly.entity_id
_entity_poly.type
_entity_poly.pdbx_seq_one_letter_code
_entity_poly.pdbx_strand_id
1 'polypeptide(L)'
;MKIVKHYWFIAIALITMISFSSCESDEERGFDISGLYGKTWWGEMGFEDPYGERLYSYITFTSGAFPDHGVGTEERCYYDDELYRVYKFDWEIQNGWLYLYYSDGYTFIIEYPSVSGRYFYGTAEDGFEIRLEWVDGRSIRKKV
;
A
#
# COMPACT_ATOMS: atom_id res chain seq x y z
N MET A 1 -16.11 -47.50 -37.62
CA MET A 1 -15.85 -47.46 -36.15
C MET A 1 -14.53 -46.84 -35.74
N LYS A 2 -13.59 -46.60 -36.63
CA LYS A 2 -12.32 -45.95 -36.30
C LYS A 2 -12.42 -44.41 -36.19
N ILE A 3 -13.45 -43.76 -36.71
CA ILE A 3 -13.62 -42.32 -36.77
C ILE A 3 -14.12 -41.77 -35.43
N VAL A 4 -14.94 -42.51 -34.68
CA VAL A 4 -15.54 -42.09 -33.42
C VAL A 4 -14.50 -41.96 -32.29
N LYS A 5 -13.43 -42.75 -32.32
CA LYS A 5 -12.36 -42.72 -31.32
C LYS A 5 -11.50 -41.45 -31.44
N HIS A 6 -11.35 -40.88 -32.62
CA HIS A 6 -10.54 -39.68 -32.84
C HIS A 6 -11.27 -38.42 -32.38
N TYR A 7 -12.59 -38.34 -32.52
CA TYR A 7 -13.38 -37.20 -32.05
C TYR A 7 -13.44 -37.13 -30.53
N TRP A 8 -13.39 -38.28 -29.87
CA TRP A 8 -13.34 -38.34 -28.41
C TRP A 8 -12.05 -37.71 -27.84
N PHE A 9 -10.91 -37.97 -28.45
CA PHE A 9 -9.63 -37.38 -28.02
C PHE A 9 -9.55 -35.90 -28.33
N ILE A 10 -10.13 -35.43 -29.41
CA ILE A 10 -10.20 -34.02 -29.76
C ILE A 10 -11.12 -33.25 -28.76
N ALA A 11 -12.24 -33.85 -28.38
CA ALA A 11 -13.15 -33.25 -27.39
C ALA A 11 -12.51 -33.15 -26.01
N ILE A 12 -11.74 -34.15 -25.59
CA ILE A 12 -11.01 -34.11 -24.31
C ILE A 12 -9.88 -33.09 -24.35
N ALA A 13 -9.16 -32.97 -25.46
CA ALA A 13 -8.11 -31.96 -25.63
C ALA A 13 -8.66 -30.53 -25.62
N LEU A 14 -9.84 -30.31 -26.21
CA LEU A 14 -10.53 -29.01 -26.16
C LEU A 14 -11.03 -28.66 -24.77
N ILE A 15 -11.51 -29.62 -24.00
CA ILE A 15 -11.99 -29.38 -22.61
C ILE A 15 -10.81 -29.08 -21.68
N THR A 16 -9.66 -29.71 -21.88
CA THR A 16 -8.46 -29.42 -21.08
C THR A 16 -7.85 -28.06 -21.40
N MET A 17 -8.00 -27.52 -22.60
CA MET A 17 -7.52 -26.18 -22.94
C MET A 17 -8.38 -25.05 -22.30
N ILE A 18 -9.66 -25.30 -22.08
CA ILE A 18 -10.56 -24.33 -21.45
C ILE A 18 -10.31 -24.25 -19.94
N SER A 19 -9.79 -25.33 -19.33
CA SER A 19 -9.56 -25.37 -17.88
C SER A 19 -8.32 -24.58 -17.41
N PHE A 20 -7.43 -24.22 -18.34
CA PHE A 20 -6.23 -23.43 -18.00
C PHE A 20 -6.42 -21.90 -18.14
N SER A 21 -7.54 -21.44 -18.68
CA SER A 21 -7.78 -20.01 -18.86
C SER A 21 -8.52 -19.34 -17.70
N SER A 22 -8.86 -20.07 -16.64
CA SER A 22 -9.57 -19.50 -15.50
C SER A 22 -8.69 -19.15 -14.29
N CYS A 23 -7.37 -19.26 -14.42
CA CYS A 23 -6.43 -18.88 -13.36
C CYS A 23 -5.81 -17.49 -13.55
N GLU A 24 -6.30 -16.70 -14.48
CA GLU A 24 -5.84 -15.32 -14.70
C GLU A 24 -6.87 -14.34 -14.15
N SER A 25 -6.90 -14.03 -12.89
CA SER A 25 -7.65 -12.83 -12.56
C SER A 25 -7.43 -12.23 -11.17
N ASP A 26 -6.85 -12.94 -10.23
CA ASP A 26 -6.77 -12.40 -8.88
C ASP A 26 -5.43 -11.77 -8.53
N GLU A 27 -4.39 -11.94 -9.35
CA GLU A 27 -3.06 -11.39 -9.08
C GLU A 27 -2.78 -10.02 -9.71
N GLU A 28 -3.62 -9.55 -10.63
CA GLU A 28 -3.43 -8.25 -11.31
C GLU A 28 -4.31 -7.11 -10.78
N ARG A 29 -5.08 -7.33 -9.73
CA ARG A 29 -5.72 -6.20 -9.06
C ARG A 29 -4.67 -5.48 -8.23
N GLY A 30 -4.02 -4.51 -8.87
CA GLY A 30 -3.14 -3.58 -8.18
C GLY A 30 -3.84 -2.98 -6.96
N PHE A 31 -3.08 -2.64 -5.95
CA PHE A 31 -3.58 -1.98 -4.75
C PHE A 31 -4.40 -0.74 -5.12
N ASP A 32 -5.63 -0.68 -4.65
CA ASP A 32 -6.50 0.48 -4.82
C ASP A 32 -6.24 1.48 -3.67
N ILE A 33 -5.54 2.55 -3.99
CA ILE A 33 -5.20 3.60 -3.03
C ILE A 33 -6.41 4.47 -2.64
N SER A 34 -7.57 4.30 -3.29
CA SER A 34 -8.74 5.14 -2.98
C SER A 34 -9.15 5.07 -1.50
N GLY A 35 -8.88 3.96 -0.85
CA GLY A 35 -9.09 3.80 0.60
C GLY A 35 -8.18 4.65 1.48
N LEU A 36 -7.06 5.18 0.96
CA LEU A 36 -6.11 6.01 1.70
C LEU A 36 -6.41 7.51 1.63
N TYR A 37 -7.08 7.97 0.58
CA TYR A 37 -7.29 9.40 0.32
C TYR A 37 -8.13 10.09 1.39
N GLY A 38 -7.77 11.35 1.68
CA GLY A 38 -8.54 12.22 2.55
C GLY A 38 -8.59 11.79 4.01
N LYS A 39 -7.75 10.85 4.39
CA LYS A 39 -7.63 10.31 5.73
C LYS A 39 -6.25 10.55 6.30
N THR A 40 -6.17 10.73 7.60
CA THR A 40 -4.90 10.72 8.32
C THR A 40 -4.71 9.37 8.97
N TRP A 41 -3.57 8.77 8.72
CA TRP A 41 -3.18 7.47 9.25
C TRP A 41 -2.11 7.63 10.30
N TRP A 42 -2.25 6.96 11.43
CA TRP A 42 -1.34 7.04 12.55
C TRP A 42 -0.76 5.69 12.92
N GLY A 43 0.53 5.67 13.22
CA GLY A 43 1.22 4.50 13.75
C GLY A 43 2.72 4.52 13.48
N GLU A 44 3.36 3.39 13.74
CA GLU A 44 4.78 3.20 13.48
C GLU A 44 5.01 2.77 12.02
N MET A 45 5.98 3.43 11.37
CA MET A 45 6.46 3.05 10.05
C MET A 45 7.91 2.54 10.08
N GLY A 46 8.47 2.33 11.27
CA GLY A 46 9.83 1.84 11.45
C GLY A 46 10.89 2.94 11.48
N PHE A 47 10.50 4.19 11.64
CA PHE A 47 11.43 5.31 11.74
C PHE A 47 11.92 5.53 13.18
N GLU A 48 13.17 5.95 13.28
CA GLU A 48 13.83 6.32 14.53
C GLU A 48 14.53 7.69 14.36
N ASP A 49 14.71 8.38 15.48
CA ASP A 49 15.56 9.57 15.49
C ASP A 49 17.05 9.16 15.48
N PRO A 50 18.00 10.12 15.38
CA PRO A 50 19.44 9.79 15.40
C PRO A 50 19.93 9.12 16.68
N TYR A 51 19.15 9.15 17.75
CA TYR A 51 19.46 8.53 19.04
C TYR A 51 18.82 7.14 19.22
N GLY A 52 18.07 6.66 18.20
CA GLY A 52 17.38 5.37 18.22
C GLY A 52 16.03 5.40 18.93
N GLU A 53 15.46 6.58 19.19
CA GLU A 53 14.12 6.70 19.72
C GLU A 53 13.06 6.53 18.62
N ARG A 54 12.04 5.74 18.87
CA ARG A 54 10.98 5.44 17.90
C ARG A 54 10.16 6.66 17.59
N LEU A 55 9.86 6.83 16.31
CA LEU A 55 8.98 7.88 15.81
C LEU A 55 7.66 7.27 15.31
N TYR A 56 6.59 7.99 15.57
CA TYR A 56 5.24 7.69 15.11
C TYR A 56 4.88 8.64 13.99
N SER A 57 4.21 8.14 12.97
CA SER A 57 3.85 8.92 11.79
C SER A 57 2.37 9.24 11.79
N TYR A 58 2.04 10.49 11.48
CA TYR A 58 0.74 10.92 11.00
C TYR A 58 0.88 11.21 9.52
N ILE A 59 0.37 10.32 8.69
CA ILE A 59 0.57 10.38 7.25
C ILE A 59 -0.76 10.58 6.53
N THR A 60 -0.77 11.50 5.56
CA THR A 60 -1.93 11.83 4.74
C THR A 60 -1.58 11.72 3.27
N PHE A 61 -2.39 10.98 2.52
CA PHE A 61 -2.29 10.84 1.08
C PHE A 61 -3.32 11.74 0.41
N THR A 62 -2.88 12.49 -0.58
CA THR A 62 -3.75 13.35 -1.37
C THR A 62 -3.87 12.79 -2.78
N SER A 63 -5.10 12.69 -3.28
CA SER A 63 -5.34 12.25 -4.65
C SER A 63 -4.79 13.26 -5.63
N GLY A 64 -4.10 12.75 -6.67
CA GLY A 64 -3.67 13.54 -7.82
C GLY A 64 -4.67 13.50 -8.96
N ALA A 65 -4.27 14.00 -10.11
CA ALA A 65 -5.03 13.88 -11.36
C ALA A 65 -5.11 12.44 -11.88
N PHE A 66 -4.26 11.55 -11.36
CA PHE A 66 -4.13 10.16 -11.77
C PHE A 66 -4.30 9.22 -10.56
N PRO A 67 -4.88 8.03 -10.75
CA PRO A 67 -5.16 7.12 -9.64
C PRO A 67 -3.92 6.39 -9.09
N ASP A 68 -2.80 6.42 -9.79
CA ASP A 68 -1.58 5.68 -9.48
C ASP A 68 -0.44 6.53 -8.91
N HIS A 69 -0.63 7.86 -8.79
CA HIS A 69 0.33 8.76 -8.15
C HIS A 69 -0.29 10.03 -7.62
N GLY A 70 0.37 10.67 -6.70
CA GLY A 70 -0.06 11.91 -6.05
C GLY A 70 0.97 12.44 -5.07
N VAL A 71 0.51 13.22 -4.13
CA VAL A 71 1.34 13.85 -3.11
C VAL A 71 0.84 13.49 -1.71
N GLY A 72 1.65 13.73 -0.70
CA GLY A 72 1.27 13.52 0.69
C GLY A 72 2.15 14.28 1.66
N THR A 73 1.76 14.22 2.91
CA THR A 73 2.49 14.80 4.04
C THR A 73 2.59 13.80 5.18
N GLU A 74 3.69 13.86 5.90
CA GLU A 74 3.94 13.04 7.08
C GLU A 74 4.48 13.92 8.21
N GLU A 75 3.81 13.87 9.35
CA GLU A 75 4.34 14.42 10.59
C GLU A 75 4.90 13.27 11.42
N ARG A 76 6.21 13.29 11.68
CA ARG A 76 6.85 12.35 12.61
C ARG A 76 6.89 12.96 13.99
N CYS A 77 6.43 12.19 14.96
CA CYS A 77 6.31 12.63 16.35
C CYS A 77 6.89 11.58 17.29
N TYR A 78 7.30 12.01 18.48
CA TYR A 78 7.59 11.11 19.58
C TYR A 78 6.29 10.52 20.17
N TYR A 79 6.41 9.56 21.06
CA TYR A 79 5.26 8.89 21.68
C TYR A 79 4.32 9.86 22.43
N ASP A 80 4.86 10.94 22.98
CA ASP A 80 4.12 12.01 23.68
C ASP A 80 3.47 13.04 22.73
N ASP A 81 3.46 12.77 21.42
CA ASP A 81 3.00 13.67 20.35
C ASP A 81 3.87 14.92 20.14
N GLU A 82 5.05 15.01 20.75
CA GLU A 82 6.00 16.06 20.41
C GLU A 82 6.47 15.92 18.96
N LEU A 83 6.30 16.97 18.18
CA LEU A 83 6.67 17.00 16.78
C LEU A 83 8.19 16.88 16.62
N TYR A 84 8.65 15.85 15.91
CA TYR A 84 10.03 15.73 15.47
C TYR A 84 10.27 16.50 14.18
N ARG A 85 9.54 16.16 13.11
CA ARG A 85 9.67 16.82 11.79
C ARG A 85 8.47 16.57 10.90
N VAL A 86 8.21 17.52 9.99
CA VAL A 86 7.23 17.38 8.91
C VAL A 86 7.95 17.08 7.61
N TYR A 87 7.45 16.09 6.87
CA TYR A 87 7.95 15.69 5.57
C TYR A 87 6.87 15.85 4.52
N LYS A 88 7.28 16.14 3.29
CA LYS A 88 6.45 16.07 2.09
C LYS A 88 6.97 14.96 1.20
N PHE A 89 6.08 14.29 0.51
CA PHE A 89 6.45 13.24 -0.42
C PHE A 89 5.52 13.23 -1.64
N ASP A 90 6.05 12.72 -2.74
CA ASP A 90 5.26 12.22 -3.85
C ASP A 90 5.06 10.72 -3.66
N TRP A 91 3.92 10.19 -4.05
CA TRP A 91 3.69 8.75 -3.99
C TRP A 91 3.32 8.20 -5.37
N GLU A 92 3.66 6.97 -5.60
CA GLU A 92 3.39 6.23 -6.82
C GLU A 92 3.12 4.77 -6.51
N ILE A 93 2.17 4.16 -7.25
CA ILE A 93 1.95 2.73 -7.21
C ILE A 93 2.62 2.09 -8.42
N GLN A 94 3.53 1.16 -8.19
CA GLN A 94 4.21 0.37 -9.20
C GLN A 94 4.11 -1.11 -8.84
N ASN A 95 3.56 -1.92 -9.74
CA ASN A 95 3.42 -3.37 -9.55
C ASN A 95 2.73 -3.76 -8.23
N GLY A 96 1.75 -2.96 -7.80
CA GLY A 96 1.02 -3.19 -6.56
C GLY A 96 1.74 -2.74 -5.29
N TRP A 97 2.94 -2.19 -5.38
CA TRP A 97 3.67 -1.64 -4.25
C TRP A 97 3.54 -0.12 -4.21
N LEU A 98 3.61 0.46 -3.02
CA LEU A 98 3.49 1.89 -2.80
C LEU A 98 4.87 2.49 -2.53
N TYR A 99 5.27 3.42 -3.39
CA TYR A 99 6.53 4.16 -3.31
C TYR A 99 6.29 5.56 -2.78
N LEU A 100 7.02 5.96 -1.76
CA LEU A 100 7.00 7.30 -1.21
C LEU A 100 8.36 7.96 -1.50
N TYR A 101 8.33 9.02 -2.28
CA TYR A 101 9.53 9.80 -2.63
C TYR A 101 9.54 11.07 -1.81
N TYR A 102 10.31 11.08 -0.74
CA TYR A 102 10.42 12.23 0.15
C TYR A 102 11.23 13.36 -0.48
N SER A 103 10.89 14.60 -0.14
CA SER A 103 11.55 15.80 -0.69
C SER A 103 13.04 15.92 -0.32
N ASP A 104 13.51 15.20 0.69
CA ASP A 104 14.92 15.10 1.07
C ASP A 104 15.72 14.07 0.25
N GLY A 105 15.08 13.40 -0.72
CA GLY A 105 15.69 12.40 -1.58
C GLY A 105 15.60 10.96 -1.09
N TYR A 106 15.02 10.73 0.09
CA TYR A 106 14.79 9.37 0.60
C TYR A 106 13.59 8.74 -0.10
N THR A 107 13.70 7.45 -0.47
CA THR A 107 12.60 6.66 -1.00
C THR A 107 12.22 5.58 -0.01
N PHE A 108 10.93 5.50 0.33
CA PHE A 108 10.38 4.48 1.21
C PHE A 108 9.40 3.63 0.42
N ILE A 109 9.58 2.33 0.47
CA ILE A 109 8.76 1.37 -0.28
C ILE A 109 7.92 0.57 0.70
N ILE A 110 6.62 0.52 0.42
CA ILE A 110 5.67 -0.31 1.16
C ILE A 110 5.22 -1.44 0.25
N GLU A 111 5.64 -2.64 0.60
CA GLU A 111 5.28 -3.87 -0.07
C GLU A 111 3.92 -4.36 0.46
N TYR A 112 3.14 -4.99 -0.41
CA TYR A 112 1.85 -5.59 -0.08
C TYR A 112 0.90 -4.63 0.66
N PRO A 113 0.74 -3.37 0.21
CA PRO A 113 -0.16 -2.42 0.86
C PRO A 113 -1.59 -2.92 0.78
N SER A 114 -2.34 -2.76 1.88
CA SER A 114 -3.77 -3.07 1.93
C SER A 114 -4.49 -2.21 2.95
N VAL A 115 -5.77 -1.97 2.70
CA VAL A 115 -6.66 -1.27 3.63
C VAL A 115 -7.77 -2.22 4.03
N SER A 116 -7.98 -2.39 5.32
CA SER A 116 -9.06 -3.19 5.88
C SER A 116 -9.70 -2.45 7.06
N GLY A 117 -10.96 -2.03 6.89
CA GLY A 117 -11.65 -1.26 7.90
C GLY A 117 -10.93 0.06 8.23
N ARG A 118 -10.53 0.21 9.49
CA ARG A 118 -9.82 1.40 9.99
C ARG A 118 -8.29 1.29 9.91
N TYR A 119 -7.76 0.23 9.30
CA TYR A 119 -6.33 -0.05 9.31
C TYR A 119 -5.74 -0.08 7.92
N PHE A 120 -4.55 0.47 7.80
CA PHE A 120 -3.67 0.30 6.67
C PHE A 120 -2.53 -0.64 7.06
N TYR A 121 -2.24 -1.60 6.20
CA TYR A 121 -1.19 -2.61 6.39
C TYR A 121 -0.19 -2.55 5.24
N GLY A 122 1.03 -2.91 5.54
CA GLY A 122 2.09 -3.09 4.56
C GLY A 122 3.37 -3.59 5.22
N THR A 123 4.38 -3.83 4.41
CA THR A 123 5.70 -4.25 4.87
C THR A 123 6.75 -3.32 4.29
N ALA A 124 7.61 -2.75 5.11
CA ALA A 124 8.75 -1.97 4.64
C ALA A 124 9.83 -2.87 4.03
N GLU A 125 10.73 -2.31 3.21
CA GLU A 125 11.81 -3.09 2.56
C GLU A 125 12.69 -3.87 3.54
N ASP A 126 12.89 -3.37 4.76
CA ASP A 126 13.66 -4.03 5.82
C ASP A 126 12.88 -5.12 6.56
N GLY A 127 11.64 -5.38 6.17
CA GLY A 127 10.76 -6.37 6.77
C GLY A 127 9.92 -5.83 7.94
N PHE A 128 9.97 -4.53 8.24
CA PHE A 128 9.15 -3.95 9.29
C PHE A 128 7.67 -4.04 8.92
N GLU A 129 6.86 -4.63 9.79
CA GLU A 129 5.41 -4.76 9.63
C GLU A 129 4.73 -3.43 9.97
N ILE A 130 4.11 -2.80 8.96
CA ILE A 130 3.40 -1.53 9.09
C ILE A 130 1.93 -1.81 9.39
N ARG A 131 1.43 -1.15 10.42
CA ARG A 131 0.00 -1.10 10.73
C ARG A 131 -0.32 0.31 11.19
N LEU A 132 -1.09 1.03 10.37
CA LEU A 132 -1.55 2.37 10.71
C LEU A 132 -3.05 2.36 10.96
N GLU A 133 -3.51 3.16 11.88
CA GLU A 133 -4.93 3.35 12.18
C GLU A 133 -5.42 4.66 11.59
N TRP A 134 -6.59 4.62 10.96
CA TRP A 134 -7.26 5.84 10.55
C TRP A 134 -7.70 6.62 11.78
N VAL A 135 -7.18 7.85 11.90
CA VAL A 135 -7.57 8.80 12.92
C VAL A 135 -8.36 9.94 12.28
N ASP A 136 -9.41 10.39 12.98
CA ASP A 136 -10.15 11.56 12.50
C ASP A 136 -9.20 12.74 12.45
N GLY A 137 -9.15 13.46 11.31
CA GLY A 137 -8.17 14.48 10.94
C GLY A 137 -8.07 15.69 11.86
N ARG A 138 -8.25 15.48 13.14
CA ARG A 138 -7.92 16.43 14.19
C ARG A 138 -6.43 16.33 14.41
N SER A 139 -5.71 17.22 13.77
CA SER A 139 -4.30 17.44 14.02
C SER A 139 -4.03 17.37 15.53
N ILE A 140 -3.06 16.58 15.90
CA ILE A 140 -2.49 16.46 17.23
C ILE A 140 -2.19 17.82 17.85
N ARG A 141 -1.87 18.79 17.03
CA ARG A 141 -1.59 20.17 17.42
C ARG A 141 -2.71 20.85 18.21
N LYS A 142 -3.89 20.25 18.31
CA LYS A 142 -4.99 20.76 19.15
C LYS A 142 -4.99 20.24 20.57
N LYS A 143 -4.05 19.39 20.95
CA LYS A 143 -3.90 18.89 22.33
C LYS A 143 -2.89 19.66 23.18
N VAL A 144 -2.33 20.71 22.63
CA VAL A 144 -1.45 21.61 23.37
C VAL A 144 -2.24 22.79 23.90
#